data_6a155486a498c83d5759af90a918e3cc
#
_entry.id   6a155486a498c83d5759af90a918e3cc
#
_cell.length_a   1.000
_cell.length_b   1.000
_cell.length_c   1.000
_cell.angle_alpha   90.00
_cell.angle_beta   90.00
_cell.angle_gamma   90.00
#
_symmetry.space_group_name_H-M   'P 1'
#
loop_
_entity.id
_entity.type
_entity.pdbx_description
1 polymer ?
#
loop_
_entity_poly.entity_id
_entity_poly.type
_entity_poly.pdbx_seq_one_letter_code
_entity_poly.pdbx_strand_id
1 'polypeptide(L)'
;KTFFAPFFSEIKDWYEKQVGVDTNISQMLENTSAAGGPIDQSLDLQLPLNSSFVLPVNGTVSSVYGYRADPFTGEIAAHNGLDIAAKAGSDIFAALDGTVELASHTNGDYGNYIIINHGAFKTLYGHCQSLKVKKGDKVLAGQVIATCGSTGRSTGPHLHFEIRIGDRRIDPTPFLKYN
;
A
#
# COMPACT_ATOMS: atom_id res chain seq x y z
N LYS A 1 21.74 16.31 4.01
CA LYS A 1 22.20 15.44 2.89
C LYS A 1 22.44 13.97 3.26
N THR A 2 22.18 13.50 4.49
CA THR A 2 22.63 12.16 4.93
C THR A 2 21.53 11.26 5.52
N PHE A 3 20.25 11.60 5.39
CA PHE A 3 19.17 10.85 6.05
C PHE A 3 18.55 9.70 5.21
N PHE A 4 18.86 9.61 3.92
CA PHE A 4 18.22 8.64 3.02
C PHE A 4 19.08 7.41 2.66
N ALA A 5 20.39 7.46 2.88
CA ALA A 5 21.30 6.39 2.49
C ALA A 5 21.00 5.01 3.14
N PRO A 6 20.69 4.91 4.46
CA PRO A 6 20.40 3.61 5.07
C PRO A 6 19.11 2.97 4.55
N PHE A 7 18.09 3.80 4.30
CA PHE A 7 16.79 3.33 3.84
C PHE A 7 16.85 2.74 2.42
N PHE A 8 17.62 3.35 1.54
CA PHE A 8 17.81 2.84 0.18
C PHE A 8 18.65 1.55 0.14
N SER A 9 19.60 1.38 1.06
CA SER A 9 20.35 0.13 1.17
C SER A 9 19.44 -1.03 1.60
N GLU A 10 18.52 -0.79 2.53
CA GLU A 10 17.57 -1.81 3.00
C GLU A 10 16.60 -2.26 1.89
N ILE A 11 16.10 -1.31 1.07
CA ILE A 11 15.27 -1.65 -0.09
C ILE A 11 16.09 -2.43 -1.13
N LYS A 12 17.32 -1.98 -1.41
CA LYS A 12 18.21 -2.65 -2.33
C LYS A 12 18.50 -4.09 -1.86
N ASP A 13 18.89 -4.27 -0.61
CA ASP A 13 19.22 -5.56 -0.01
C ASP A 13 18.01 -6.51 -0.02
N TRP A 14 16.81 -5.97 0.32
CA TRP A 14 15.58 -6.74 0.24
C TRP A 14 15.29 -7.18 -1.20
N TYR A 15 15.44 -6.26 -2.15
CA TYR A 15 15.20 -6.50 -3.57
C TYR A 15 16.14 -7.54 -4.14
N GLU A 16 17.45 -7.38 -3.92
CA GLU A 16 18.47 -8.33 -4.38
C GLU A 16 18.25 -9.74 -3.79
N LYS A 17 17.80 -9.82 -2.55
CA LYS A 17 17.45 -11.07 -1.87
C LYS A 17 16.22 -11.77 -2.46
N GLN A 18 15.22 -11.02 -2.95
CA GLN A 18 14.00 -11.56 -3.54
C GLN A 18 14.17 -11.96 -5.02
N VAL A 19 15.03 -11.26 -5.75
CA VAL A 19 15.08 -11.34 -7.22
C VAL A 19 16.37 -11.92 -7.75
N GLY A 20 17.44 -11.92 -6.95
CA GLY A 20 18.75 -12.46 -7.35
C GLY A 20 19.44 -11.69 -8.49
N VAL A 21 19.08 -10.43 -8.71
CA VAL A 21 19.61 -9.57 -9.79
C VAL A 21 20.27 -8.34 -9.17
N ASP A 22 21.53 -8.10 -9.52
CA ASP A 22 22.25 -6.86 -9.19
C ASP A 22 21.70 -5.71 -10.07
N THR A 23 20.75 -4.98 -9.54
CA THR A 23 20.15 -3.81 -10.19
C THR A 23 20.70 -2.53 -9.59
N ASN A 24 21.13 -1.63 -10.44
CA ASN A 24 21.67 -0.32 -10.04
C ASN A 24 20.56 0.63 -9.56
N ILE A 25 19.86 0.24 -8.48
CA ILE A 25 18.78 1.02 -7.85
C ILE A 25 19.30 2.39 -7.39
N SER A 26 20.59 2.49 -7.02
CA SER A 26 21.21 3.74 -6.59
C SER A 26 21.15 4.81 -7.68
N GLN A 27 21.39 4.46 -8.95
CA GLN A 27 21.28 5.41 -10.07
C GLN A 27 19.83 5.82 -10.37
N MET A 28 18.89 4.93 -10.21
CA MET A 28 17.46 5.25 -10.40
C MET A 28 16.96 6.23 -9.33
N LEU A 29 17.46 6.12 -8.11
CA LEU A 29 17.05 6.94 -6.97
C LEU A 29 17.76 8.31 -6.96
N GLU A 30 18.99 8.43 -7.46
CA GLU A 30 19.70 9.70 -7.61
C GLU A 30 19.06 10.60 -8.68
N ASN A 31 18.54 10.02 -9.74
CA ASN A 31 17.86 10.76 -10.82
C ASN A 31 16.50 11.33 -10.39
N THR A 32 15.87 10.81 -9.33
CA THR A 32 14.58 11.31 -8.82
C THR A 32 14.71 12.41 -7.78
N SER A 33 15.88 12.63 -7.18
CA SER A 33 16.09 13.65 -6.15
C SER A 33 16.35 15.06 -6.69
N ALA A 34 16.57 15.23 -7.99
CA ALA A 34 16.96 16.50 -8.59
C ALA A 34 15.78 17.37 -9.07
N ALA A 35 14.56 16.87 -9.12
CA ALA A 35 13.38 17.62 -9.54
C ALA A 35 12.47 17.92 -8.35
N GLY A 36 12.58 19.13 -7.79
CA GLY A 36 11.67 19.65 -6.76
C GLY A 36 10.28 20.00 -7.34
N GLY A 37 9.59 19.00 -7.89
CA GLY A 37 8.20 19.09 -8.31
C GLY A 37 7.28 18.41 -7.33
N PRO A 38 5.94 18.67 -7.36
CA PRO A 38 4.98 17.93 -6.55
C PRO A 38 5.15 16.43 -6.82
N ILE A 39 4.88 15.62 -5.81
CA ILE A 39 5.12 14.17 -5.72
C ILE A 39 4.16 13.41 -6.69
N ASP A 40 4.20 13.75 -7.95
CA ASP A 40 3.48 13.09 -9.04
C ASP A 40 4.46 12.53 -10.07
N GLN A 41 5.57 12.04 -9.59
CA GLN A 41 6.30 11.09 -10.41
C GLN A 41 6.17 9.78 -9.67
N SER A 42 5.23 8.93 -10.17
CA SER A 42 5.42 7.51 -10.10
C SER A 42 6.93 7.27 -10.19
N LEU A 43 7.55 7.02 -9.03
CA LEU A 43 8.79 6.30 -9.06
C LEU A 43 8.41 5.09 -9.89
N ASP A 44 8.88 5.06 -11.12
CA ASP A 44 8.96 3.86 -11.94
C ASP A 44 10.01 2.97 -11.24
N LEU A 45 9.72 2.70 -9.96
CA LEU A 45 10.29 1.61 -9.25
C LEU A 45 9.70 0.41 -10.00
N GLN A 46 10.41 -0.02 -11.04
CA GLN A 46 10.30 -1.37 -11.56
C GLN A 46 10.82 -2.30 -10.46
N LEU A 47 10.15 -2.28 -9.30
CA LEU A 47 10.19 -3.43 -8.43
C LEU A 47 9.76 -4.59 -9.33
N PRO A 48 10.52 -5.67 -9.44
CA PRO A 48 10.17 -6.72 -10.39
C PRO A 48 8.78 -7.17 -10.07
N LEU A 49 7.92 -7.01 -11.05
CA LEU A 49 6.53 -7.44 -11.08
C LEU A 49 6.39 -8.97 -10.87
N ASN A 50 7.46 -9.67 -10.62
CA ASN A 50 7.52 -11.07 -10.24
C ASN A 50 7.42 -11.32 -8.73
N SER A 51 7.52 -10.30 -7.87
CA SER A 51 7.14 -10.46 -6.49
C SER A 51 5.62 -10.56 -6.46
N SER A 52 5.14 -11.70 -6.09
CA SER A 52 3.74 -12.09 -6.11
C SER A 52 2.94 -11.39 -5.01
N PHE A 53 2.61 -10.11 -5.22
CA PHE A 53 1.58 -9.47 -4.42
C PHE A 53 0.26 -10.22 -4.66
N VAL A 54 -0.29 -10.76 -3.59
CA VAL A 54 -1.64 -11.31 -3.63
C VAL A 54 -2.62 -10.15 -3.72
N LEU A 55 -3.61 -10.25 -4.61
CA LEU A 55 -4.68 -9.27 -4.68
C LEU A 55 -5.37 -9.16 -3.31
N PRO A 56 -5.34 -7.96 -2.66
CA PRO A 56 -5.76 -7.84 -1.27
C PRO A 56 -7.27 -8.01 -1.06
N VAL A 57 -8.07 -7.86 -2.09
CA VAL A 57 -9.51 -8.16 -2.08
C VAL A 57 -9.96 -8.49 -3.51
N ASN A 58 -10.89 -9.44 -3.64
CA ASN A 58 -11.51 -9.72 -4.93
C ASN A 58 -12.58 -8.63 -5.20
N GLY A 59 -12.29 -7.74 -6.15
CA GLY A 59 -13.15 -6.59 -6.43
C GLY A 59 -12.73 -5.85 -7.70
N THR A 60 -13.31 -4.69 -7.92
CA THR A 60 -13.04 -3.82 -9.07
C THR A 60 -12.42 -2.50 -8.60
N VAL A 61 -11.37 -2.03 -9.26
CA VAL A 61 -10.78 -0.72 -8.98
C VAL A 61 -11.84 0.37 -9.17
N SER A 62 -12.12 1.11 -8.11
CA SER A 62 -13.10 2.19 -8.09
C SER A 62 -12.45 3.58 -8.05
N SER A 63 -11.21 3.69 -7.55
CA SER A 63 -10.47 4.94 -7.55
C SER A 63 -8.96 4.66 -7.52
N VAL A 64 -8.23 5.31 -8.42
CA VAL A 64 -6.78 5.17 -8.53
C VAL A 64 -6.03 6.12 -7.60
N TYR A 65 -4.75 5.81 -7.36
CA TYR A 65 -3.79 6.68 -6.70
C TYR A 65 -3.59 7.99 -7.47
N GLY A 66 -3.33 9.10 -6.76
CA GLY A 66 -3.03 10.40 -7.36
C GLY A 66 -4.08 11.47 -7.08
N TYR A 67 -4.03 12.59 -7.82
CA TYR A 67 -4.96 13.68 -7.63
C TYR A 67 -6.32 13.40 -8.28
N ARG A 68 -7.40 13.58 -7.52
CA ARG A 68 -8.77 13.43 -8.00
C ARG A 68 -9.71 14.40 -7.29
N ALA A 69 -10.91 14.56 -7.82
CA ALA A 69 -11.97 15.25 -7.07
C ALA A 69 -12.32 14.42 -5.81
N ASP A 70 -12.30 15.08 -4.67
CA ASP A 70 -12.70 14.48 -3.40
C ASP A 70 -14.21 14.19 -3.44
N PRO A 71 -14.66 12.96 -3.11
CA PRO A 71 -16.05 12.56 -3.26
C PRO A 71 -17.00 13.27 -2.27
N PHE A 72 -16.49 13.96 -1.27
CA PHE A 72 -17.28 14.68 -0.27
C PHE A 72 -17.31 16.18 -0.52
N THR A 73 -16.21 16.79 -0.95
CA THR A 73 -16.07 18.23 -1.13
C THR A 73 -16.12 18.66 -2.60
N GLY A 74 -15.79 17.77 -3.53
CA GLY A 74 -15.60 18.06 -4.95
C GLY A 74 -14.29 18.77 -5.28
N GLU A 75 -13.50 19.16 -4.29
CA GLU A 75 -12.21 19.80 -4.48
C GLU A 75 -11.13 18.79 -4.92
N ILE A 76 -10.12 19.27 -5.61
CA ILE A 76 -8.98 18.40 -6.00
C ILE A 76 -8.17 18.06 -4.74
N ALA A 77 -8.06 16.78 -4.45
CA ALA A 77 -7.31 16.24 -3.32
C ALA A 77 -6.46 15.04 -3.73
N ALA A 78 -5.37 14.83 -2.99
CA ALA A 78 -4.51 13.66 -3.18
C ALA A 78 -5.18 12.40 -2.62
N HIS A 79 -5.27 11.37 -3.44
CA HIS A 79 -5.65 10.02 -3.03
C HIS A 79 -4.39 9.18 -2.83
N ASN A 80 -4.12 8.80 -1.60
CA ASN A 80 -2.84 8.20 -1.18
C ASN A 80 -2.77 6.68 -1.39
N GLY A 81 -3.78 6.09 -2.01
CA GLY A 81 -3.87 4.65 -2.20
C GLY A 81 -4.70 4.27 -3.41
N LEU A 82 -5.07 3.01 -3.47
CA LEU A 82 -5.95 2.43 -4.48
C LEU A 82 -7.23 1.96 -3.78
N ASP A 83 -8.38 2.39 -4.28
CA ASP A 83 -9.66 1.92 -3.78
C ASP A 83 -10.18 0.77 -4.66
N ILE A 84 -10.52 -0.34 -4.02
CA ILE A 84 -11.03 -1.55 -4.66
C ILE A 84 -12.42 -1.83 -4.11
N ALA A 85 -13.45 -1.55 -4.91
CA ALA A 85 -14.85 -1.81 -4.56
C ALA A 85 -15.07 -3.32 -4.43
N ALA A 86 -15.62 -3.74 -3.30
CA ALA A 86 -15.96 -5.12 -3.02
C ALA A 86 -17.19 -5.18 -2.12
N LYS A 87 -17.88 -6.33 -2.12
CA LYS A 87 -19.05 -6.52 -1.26
C LYS A 87 -18.65 -6.43 0.21
N ALA A 88 -19.47 -5.74 1.02
CA ALA A 88 -19.30 -5.73 2.48
C ALA A 88 -19.23 -7.17 3.02
N GLY A 89 -18.26 -7.42 3.90
CA GLY A 89 -17.98 -8.75 4.44
C GLY A 89 -17.07 -9.64 3.59
N SER A 90 -16.68 -9.23 2.36
CA SER A 90 -15.67 -9.96 1.56
C SER A 90 -14.35 -10.03 2.32
N ASP A 91 -13.64 -11.15 2.20
CA ASP A 91 -12.34 -11.32 2.85
C ASP A 91 -11.29 -10.38 2.25
N ILE A 92 -10.51 -9.77 3.13
CA ILE A 92 -9.31 -8.99 2.81
C ILE A 92 -8.09 -9.84 3.17
N PHE A 93 -7.15 -9.95 2.23
CA PHE A 93 -5.97 -10.79 2.32
C PHE A 93 -4.71 -9.93 2.50
N ALA A 94 -3.74 -10.44 3.27
CA ALA A 94 -2.41 -9.86 3.30
C ALA A 94 -1.76 -9.98 1.90
N ALA A 95 -1.31 -8.86 1.35
CA ALA A 95 -0.71 -8.85 0.01
C ALA A 95 0.63 -9.59 -0.02
N LEU A 96 1.36 -9.60 1.09
CA LEU A 96 2.66 -10.27 1.28
C LEU A 96 2.81 -10.76 2.72
N ASP A 97 3.81 -11.62 2.94
CA ASP A 97 4.25 -12.04 4.27
C ASP A 97 4.71 -10.81 5.08
N GLY A 98 4.41 -10.80 6.37
CA GLY A 98 4.85 -9.68 7.22
C GLY A 98 4.42 -9.82 8.67
N THR A 99 4.59 -8.73 9.40
CA THR A 99 4.17 -8.61 10.80
C THR A 99 3.18 -7.45 10.93
N VAL A 100 2.05 -7.67 11.57
CA VAL A 100 1.07 -6.62 11.84
C VAL A 100 1.68 -5.58 12.78
N GLU A 101 1.96 -4.39 12.24
CA GLU A 101 2.48 -3.27 13.03
C GLU A 101 1.38 -2.56 13.79
N LEU A 102 0.21 -2.45 13.18
CA LEU A 102 -0.96 -1.81 13.76
C LEU A 102 -2.24 -2.49 13.27
N ALA A 103 -3.16 -2.70 14.18
CA ALA A 103 -4.56 -3.03 13.91
C ALA A 103 -5.42 -2.12 14.80
N SER A 104 -6.19 -1.22 14.18
CA SER A 104 -6.84 -0.13 14.91
C SER A 104 -8.31 0.01 14.48
N HIS A 105 -9.14 0.27 15.49
CA HIS A 105 -10.54 0.65 15.33
C HIS A 105 -10.67 2.15 15.62
N THR A 106 -10.94 2.96 14.61
CA THR A 106 -11.05 4.42 14.75
C THR A 106 -12.25 4.98 13.98
N ASN A 107 -12.63 6.21 14.35
CA ASN A 107 -13.59 7.01 13.56
C ASN A 107 -12.88 7.99 12.62
N GLY A 108 -11.54 7.89 12.48
CA GLY A 108 -10.76 8.71 11.55
C GLY A 108 -10.95 8.31 10.10
N ASP A 109 -10.22 8.95 9.20
CA ASP A 109 -10.38 8.80 7.75
C ASP A 109 -10.31 7.35 7.28
N TYR A 110 -9.36 6.56 7.79
CA TYR A 110 -9.22 5.14 7.44
C TYR A 110 -10.24 4.20 8.08
N GLY A 111 -11.02 4.68 9.08
CA GLY A 111 -11.92 3.82 9.86
C GLY A 111 -11.15 2.70 10.56
N ASN A 112 -11.65 1.48 10.49
CA ASN A 112 -10.91 0.31 10.96
C ASN A 112 -9.85 -0.06 9.93
N TYR A 113 -8.60 -0.18 10.36
CA TYR A 113 -7.49 -0.43 9.44
C TYR A 113 -6.36 -1.25 10.05
N ILE A 114 -5.59 -1.86 9.15
CA ILE A 114 -4.40 -2.65 9.47
C ILE A 114 -3.20 -2.05 8.74
N ILE A 115 -2.04 -2.04 9.41
CA ILE A 115 -0.74 -1.80 8.78
C ILE A 115 0.10 -3.05 8.97
N ILE A 116 0.64 -3.60 7.87
CA ILE A 116 1.56 -4.72 7.87
C ILE A 116 2.95 -4.21 7.47
N ASN A 117 3.95 -4.56 8.26
CA ASN A 117 5.36 -4.29 8.01
C ASN A 117 5.99 -5.49 7.30
N HIS A 118 6.58 -5.25 6.13
CA HIS A 118 7.25 -6.24 5.27
C HIS A 118 8.79 -6.08 5.29
N GLY A 119 9.32 -5.27 6.24
CA GLY A 119 10.72 -4.90 6.32
C GLY A 119 11.00 -3.55 5.68
N ALA A 120 11.27 -3.52 4.38
CA ALA A 120 11.61 -2.29 3.66
C ALA A 120 10.42 -1.35 3.39
N PHE A 121 9.20 -1.86 3.44
CA PHE A 121 7.96 -1.11 3.19
C PHE A 121 6.81 -1.65 4.02
N LYS A 122 5.68 -0.96 3.98
CA LYS A 122 4.45 -1.33 4.68
C LYS A 122 3.28 -1.29 3.72
N THR A 123 2.25 -2.09 4.04
CA THR A 123 0.94 -1.99 3.40
C THR A 123 -0.11 -1.56 4.41
N LEU A 124 -1.11 -0.76 3.95
CA LEU A 124 -2.26 -0.36 4.74
C LEU A 124 -3.54 -0.89 4.09
N TYR A 125 -4.45 -1.37 4.93
CA TYR A 125 -5.77 -1.89 4.57
C TYR A 125 -6.82 -1.12 5.36
N GLY A 126 -7.50 -0.18 4.71
CA GLY A 126 -8.48 0.74 5.32
C GLY A 126 -9.94 0.36 5.08
N HIS A 127 -10.83 1.04 5.81
CA HIS A 127 -12.28 0.93 5.76
C HIS A 127 -12.85 -0.45 6.11
N CYS A 128 -12.05 -1.26 6.84
CA CYS A 128 -12.43 -2.62 7.21
C CYS A 128 -13.71 -2.65 8.05
N GLN A 129 -14.54 -3.67 7.84
CA GLN A 129 -15.69 -3.95 8.70
C GLN A 129 -15.24 -4.60 10.01
N SER A 130 -14.38 -5.61 9.92
CA SER A 130 -13.82 -6.32 11.07
C SER A 130 -12.34 -6.62 10.84
N LEU A 131 -11.54 -6.63 11.91
CA LEU A 131 -10.14 -7.00 11.90
C LEU A 131 -10.01 -8.42 12.46
N LYS A 132 -9.30 -9.31 11.77
CA LYS A 132 -9.11 -10.72 12.17
C LYS A 132 -7.70 -10.97 12.74
N VAL A 133 -6.87 -9.94 12.79
CA VAL A 133 -5.50 -9.97 13.33
C VAL A 133 -5.27 -8.79 14.27
N LYS A 134 -4.24 -8.89 15.10
CA LYS A 134 -3.82 -7.86 16.05
C LYS A 134 -2.35 -7.53 15.89
N LYS A 135 -1.93 -6.40 16.46
CA LYS A 135 -0.52 -5.98 16.49
C LYS A 135 0.39 -7.10 17.01
N GLY A 136 1.46 -7.35 16.27
CA GLY A 136 2.48 -8.36 16.54
C GLY A 136 2.22 -9.71 15.87
N ASP A 137 1.03 -9.95 15.30
CA ASP A 137 0.76 -11.20 14.58
C ASP A 137 1.62 -11.26 13.31
N LYS A 138 2.20 -12.43 13.05
CA LYS A 138 2.84 -12.75 11.77
C LYS A 138 1.77 -13.25 10.81
N VAL A 139 1.80 -12.74 9.58
CA VAL A 139 0.86 -13.11 8.53
C VAL A 139 1.60 -13.57 7.28
N LEU A 140 0.98 -14.47 6.55
CA LEU A 140 1.46 -14.94 5.25
C LEU A 140 0.68 -14.28 4.13
N ALA A 141 1.30 -14.14 2.96
CA ALA A 141 0.63 -13.70 1.75
C ALA A 141 -0.62 -14.55 1.47
N GLY A 142 -1.75 -13.92 1.18
CA GLY A 142 -3.04 -14.60 0.98
C GLY A 142 -3.76 -15.01 2.28
N GLN A 143 -3.19 -14.76 3.46
CA GLN A 143 -3.91 -14.97 4.72
C GLN A 143 -5.02 -13.94 4.87
N VAL A 144 -6.21 -14.37 5.30
CA VAL A 144 -7.32 -13.46 5.62
C VAL A 144 -6.98 -12.66 6.88
N ILE A 145 -7.00 -11.32 6.78
CA ILE A 145 -6.62 -10.40 7.86
C ILE A 145 -7.79 -9.53 8.33
N ALA A 146 -8.79 -9.31 7.47
CA ALA A 146 -9.94 -8.46 7.75
C ALA A 146 -11.12 -8.83 6.86
N THR A 147 -12.22 -8.09 7.00
CA THR A 147 -13.32 -8.08 6.04
C THR A 147 -13.58 -6.67 5.51
N CYS A 148 -13.96 -6.59 4.23
CA CYS A 148 -14.29 -5.34 3.55
C CYS A 148 -15.48 -4.66 4.20
N GLY A 149 -15.40 -3.35 4.37
CA GLY A 149 -16.45 -2.53 4.96
C GLY A 149 -16.55 -1.14 4.37
N SER A 150 -17.11 -0.22 5.14
CA SER A 150 -17.26 1.20 4.79
C SER A 150 -17.10 2.06 6.04
N THR A 151 -16.17 1.71 6.92
CA THR A 151 -15.89 2.46 8.15
C THR A 151 -15.02 3.68 7.87
N GLY A 152 -15.11 4.70 8.75
CA GLY A 152 -14.38 5.95 8.55
C GLY A 152 -14.95 6.80 7.42
N ARG A 153 -14.08 7.54 6.71
CA ARG A 153 -14.47 8.44 5.61
C ARG A 153 -14.64 7.67 4.31
N SER A 154 -15.78 7.03 4.13
CA SER A 154 -16.08 6.14 3.01
C SER A 154 -17.50 6.39 2.48
N THR A 155 -17.67 6.35 1.16
CA THR A 155 -18.97 6.52 0.48
C THR A 155 -19.70 5.21 0.20
N GLY A 156 -19.04 4.07 0.44
CA GLY A 156 -19.59 2.74 0.21
C GLY A 156 -18.56 1.64 0.42
N PRO A 157 -18.95 0.37 0.39
CA PRO A 157 -18.03 -0.74 0.69
C PRO A 157 -16.88 -0.84 -0.32
N HIS A 158 -15.65 -0.68 0.16
CA HIS A 158 -14.42 -0.85 -0.59
C HIS A 158 -13.23 -1.10 0.36
N LEU A 159 -12.15 -1.61 -0.17
CA LEU A 159 -10.84 -1.61 0.46
C LEU A 159 -10.06 -0.39 -0.02
N HIS A 160 -9.58 0.43 0.90
CA HIS A 160 -8.51 1.41 0.63
C HIS A 160 -7.17 0.75 0.89
N PHE A 161 -6.34 0.61 -0.15
CA PHE A 161 -5.05 -0.08 -0.10
C PHE A 161 -3.91 0.87 -0.39
N GLU A 162 -2.91 0.93 0.51
CA GLU A 162 -1.70 1.75 0.32
C GLU A 162 -0.44 0.89 0.38
N ILE A 163 0.59 1.33 -0.36
CA ILE A 163 1.98 0.91 -0.17
C ILE A 163 2.75 2.12 0.34
N ARG A 164 3.48 1.92 1.44
CA ARG A 164 4.23 2.97 2.14
C ARG A 164 5.70 2.62 2.23
N ILE A 165 6.55 3.54 1.78
CA ILE A 165 8.00 3.47 1.87
C ILE A 165 8.46 4.68 2.70
N GLY A 166 8.85 4.45 3.96
CA GLY A 166 9.04 5.56 4.91
C GLY A 166 7.78 6.41 5.03
N ASP A 167 7.90 7.71 4.79
CA ASP A 167 6.77 8.67 4.84
C ASP A 167 6.06 8.82 3.48
N ARG A 168 6.51 8.13 2.44
CA ARG A 168 5.93 8.22 1.10
C ARG A 168 4.87 7.15 0.88
N ARG A 169 3.84 7.50 0.10
CA ARG A 169 2.88 6.57 -0.50
C ARG A 169 3.24 6.44 -1.96
N ILE A 170 3.13 5.25 -2.48
CA ILE A 170 3.39 4.96 -3.90
C ILE A 170 2.15 4.33 -4.51
N ASP A 171 2.01 4.48 -5.83
CA ASP A 171 0.90 3.86 -6.57
C ASP A 171 0.93 2.33 -6.42
N PRO A 172 -0.11 1.71 -5.84
CA PRO A 172 -0.18 0.27 -5.70
C PRO A 172 -0.45 -0.48 -7.02
N THR A 173 -0.98 0.21 -8.04
CA THR A 173 -1.48 -0.42 -9.27
C THR A 173 -0.44 -1.31 -9.97
N PRO A 174 0.84 -0.90 -10.12
CA PRO A 174 1.85 -1.73 -10.79
C PRO A 174 2.19 -3.04 -10.07
N PHE A 175 1.87 -3.15 -8.77
CA PHE A 175 2.20 -4.31 -7.94
C PHE A 175 1.06 -5.34 -7.87
N LEU A 176 -0.14 -4.97 -8.30
CA LEU A 176 -1.33 -5.81 -8.23
C LEU A 176 -1.68 -6.33 -9.62
N LYS A 177 -1.76 -7.66 -9.76
CA LYS A 177 -2.23 -8.28 -11.01
C LYS A 177 -3.75 -8.43 -10.92
N TYR A 178 -4.46 -7.65 -11.73
CA TYR A 178 -5.88 -7.87 -12.00
C TYR A 178 -6.00 -8.81 -13.19
N ASN A 179 -6.73 -9.91 -13.02
CA ASN A 179 -7.05 -10.82 -14.11
C ASN A 179 -8.20 -10.27 -14.94
#